data_827befba650628b9f8bbd589f5664a5f
#
_entry.id   827befba650628b9f8bbd589f5664a5f
#
_cell.length_a   1.000
_cell.length_b   1.000
_cell.length_c   1.000
_cell.angle_alpha   90.00
_cell.angle_beta   90.00
_cell.angle_gamma   90.00
#
_symmetry.space_group_name_H-M   'P 1'
#
loop_
_entity.id
_entity.type
_entity.pdbx_description
1 polymer ?
#
loop_
_entity_poly.entity_id
_entity_poly.type
_entity_poly.pdbx_seq_one_letter_code
_entity_poly.pdbx_strand_id
1 'polypeptide(L)'
;MRNKFRTILIMATIFTRIIKGEIPCYKIAENEDFIAFLDINPVVKGHVLVVPKIEIDYIFDHDDATLADMMPFSKRVAKALEAVVPCGRICMAVIGLDVPHTHIHLMPTNKMSDFNFKNSFPMSSEEMTELAAAIAAKFQ
;
A
#
# COMPACT_ATOMS: atom_id res chain seq x y z
N MET A 1 7.94 -25.13 2.95
CA MET A 1 9.23 -24.60 3.46
C MET A 1 9.65 -23.42 2.59
N ARG A 2 9.74 -22.24 3.17
CA ARG A 2 10.28 -21.09 2.46
C ARG A 2 11.79 -21.32 2.28
N ASN A 3 12.26 -21.22 1.05
CA ASN A 3 13.66 -21.50 0.72
C ASN A 3 14.53 -20.32 1.19
N LYS A 4 15.18 -20.46 2.33
CA LYS A 4 16.07 -19.44 2.91
C LYS A 4 17.25 -19.07 2.00
N PHE A 5 17.58 -19.90 1.01
CA PHE A 5 18.67 -19.64 0.08
C PHE A 5 18.30 -18.65 -1.03
N ARG A 6 17.02 -18.34 -1.21
CA ARG A 6 16.57 -17.35 -2.19
C ARG A 6 16.91 -15.92 -1.78
N THR A 7 17.15 -15.70 -0.49
CA THR A 7 17.36 -14.35 0.08
C THR A 7 18.71 -13.73 -0.30
N ILE A 8 19.73 -14.55 -0.62
CA ILE A 8 21.11 -14.07 -0.88
C ILE A 8 21.28 -13.58 -2.33
N LEU A 9 20.42 -14.01 -3.27
CA LEU A 9 20.51 -13.69 -4.69
C LEU A 9 19.37 -12.76 -5.16
N ILE A 10 18.48 -12.31 -4.26
CA ILE A 10 17.32 -11.52 -4.62
C ILE A 10 17.71 -10.05 -4.66
N MET A 11 17.51 -9.42 -5.82
CA MET A 11 17.52 -7.97 -5.95
C MET A 11 16.44 -7.38 -5.05
N ALA A 12 16.67 -6.18 -4.52
CA ALA A 12 15.69 -5.43 -3.75
C ALA A 12 14.34 -5.40 -4.46
N THR A 13 13.24 -5.55 -3.71
CA THR A 13 11.90 -5.49 -4.28
C THR A 13 11.64 -4.11 -4.89
N ILE A 14 10.63 -4.03 -5.75
CA ILE A 14 10.18 -2.74 -6.31
C ILE A 14 9.83 -1.75 -5.18
N PHE A 15 9.26 -2.23 -4.06
CA PHE A 15 8.91 -1.38 -2.93
C PHE A 15 10.15 -0.85 -2.20
N THR A 16 11.17 -1.66 -2.01
CA THR A 16 12.45 -1.19 -1.45
C THR A 16 13.06 -0.12 -2.34
N ARG A 17 12.99 -0.27 -3.65
CA ARG A 17 13.48 0.73 -4.60
C ARG A 17 12.68 2.03 -4.55
N ILE A 18 11.38 1.95 -4.35
CA ILE A 18 10.51 3.12 -4.09
C ILE A 18 10.90 3.79 -2.79
N ILE A 19 11.09 3.04 -1.72
CA ILE A 19 11.50 3.54 -0.39
C ILE A 19 12.83 4.29 -0.47
N LYS A 20 13.78 3.80 -1.26
CA LYS A 20 15.08 4.42 -1.49
C LYS A 20 15.05 5.62 -2.46
N GLY A 21 13.90 5.90 -3.05
CA GLY A 21 13.77 6.99 -4.02
C GLY A 21 14.31 6.68 -5.42
N GLU A 22 14.64 5.43 -5.71
CA GLU A 22 15.14 5.00 -7.02
C GLU A 22 14.02 4.91 -8.06
N ILE A 23 12.80 4.64 -7.63
CA ILE A 23 11.60 4.60 -8.45
C ILE A 23 10.60 5.60 -7.88
N PRO A 24 10.00 6.46 -8.73
CA PRO A 24 8.97 7.38 -8.26
C PRO A 24 7.69 6.66 -7.89
N CYS A 25 6.92 7.25 -6.97
CA CYS A 25 5.59 6.76 -6.60
C CYS A 25 4.65 7.94 -6.34
N TYR A 26 3.35 7.65 -6.32
CA TYR A 26 2.32 8.63 -5.95
C TYR A 26 2.14 8.60 -4.42
N LYS A 27 3.08 9.25 -3.73
CA LYS A 27 3.18 9.18 -2.26
C LYS A 27 2.04 9.92 -1.58
N ILE A 28 1.50 9.30 -0.52
CA ILE A 28 0.45 9.84 0.34
C ILE A 28 1.02 10.25 1.69
N ALA A 29 1.78 9.36 2.31
CA ALA A 29 2.32 9.55 3.66
C ALA A 29 3.58 8.72 3.87
N GLU A 30 4.40 9.15 4.80
CA GLU A 30 5.65 8.47 5.14
C GLU A 30 6.07 8.82 6.56
N ASN A 31 6.61 7.85 7.29
CA ASN A 31 7.35 8.06 8.52
C ASN A 31 8.63 7.22 8.49
N GLU A 32 9.30 7.04 9.63
CA GLU A 32 10.54 6.26 9.69
C GLU A 32 10.35 4.80 9.26
N ASP A 33 9.17 4.22 9.55
CA ASP A 33 8.93 2.77 9.44
C ASP A 33 8.02 2.38 8.29
N PHE A 34 7.19 3.31 7.80
CA PHE A 34 6.16 3.01 6.79
C PHE A 34 6.09 4.08 5.71
N ILE A 35 5.62 3.64 4.54
CA ILE A 35 5.27 4.52 3.42
C ILE A 35 3.91 4.10 2.85
N ALA A 36 3.12 5.06 2.43
CA ALA A 36 1.85 4.82 1.73
C ALA A 36 1.84 5.55 0.39
N PHE A 37 1.40 4.86 -0.65
CA PHE A 37 1.31 5.41 -2.01
C PHE A 37 0.20 4.72 -2.79
N LEU A 38 -0.25 5.34 -3.88
CA LEU A 38 -1.26 4.74 -4.76
C LEU A 38 -0.68 3.54 -5.52
N ASP A 39 -1.47 2.49 -5.66
CA ASP A 39 -1.14 1.39 -6.56
C ASP A 39 -1.22 1.90 -8.02
N ILE A 40 -0.19 1.65 -8.82
CA ILE A 40 -0.15 2.06 -10.22
C ILE A 40 -1.08 1.26 -11.12
N ASN A 41 -1.55 0.11 -10.64
CA ASN A 41 -2.55 -0.73 -11.29
C ASN A 41 -3.79 -0.83 -10.37
N PRO A 42 -4.52 0.27 -10.15
CA PRO A 42 -5.58 0.29 -9.16
C PRO A 42 -6.75 -0.61 -9.55
N VAL A 43 -7.24 -1.32 -8.57
CA VAL A 43 -8.45 -2.16 -8.68
C VAL A 43 -9.71 -1.31 -8.60
N VAL A 44 -9.64 -0.27 -7.77
CA VAL A 44 -10.67 0.76 -7.59
C VAL A 44 -9.98 2.12 -7.49
N LYS A 45 -10.75 3.19 -7.66
CA LYS A 45 -10.24 4.54 -7.41
C LYS A 45 -9.80 4.66 -5.96
N GLY A 46 -8.57 5.11 -5.74
CA GLY A 46 -8.03 5.26 -4.40
C GLY A 46 -7.44 3.99 -3.80
N HIS A 47 -7.10 3.01 -4.61
CA HIS A 47 -6.37 1.82 -4.19
C HIS A 47 -4.98 2.22 -3.68
N VAL A 48 -4.77 2.12 -2.38
CA VAL A 48 -3.55 2.52 -1.68
C VAL A 48 -2.82 1.31 -1.16
N LEU A 49 -1.49 1.37 -1.19
CA LEU A 49 -0.61 0.40 -0.54
C LEU A 49 0.06 1.05 0.66
N VAL A 50 0.04 0.37 1.79
CA VAL A 50 0.83 0.71 2.98
C VAL A 50 1.94 -0.32 3.11
N VAL A 51 3.19 0.14 3.10
CA VAL A 51 4.37 -0.71 3.00
C VAL A 51 5.32 -0.42 4.16
N PRO A 52 5.70 -1.43 4.96
CA PRO A 52 6.78 -1.26 5.93
C PRO A 52 8.12 -1.08 5.20
N LYS A 53 8.97 -0.20 5.71
CA LYS A 53 10.27 0.08 5.08
C LYS A 53 11.25 -1.08 5.21
N ILE A 54 11.10 -1.90 6.24
CA ILE A 54 11.87 -3.14 6.35
C ILE A 54 11.36 -4.16 5.31
N GLU A 55 12.27 -4.74 4.53
CA GLU A 55 11.92 -5.71 3.49
C GLU A 55 11.71 -7.09 4.10
N ILE A 56 10.48 -7.39 4.45
CA ILE A 56 10.03 -8.71 4.92
C ILE A 56 8.86 -9.12 4.05
N ASP A 57 8.91 -10.31 3.47
CA ASP A 57 7.90 -10.83 2.54
C ASP A 57 6.57 -11.11 3.23
N TYR A 58 6.61 -11.92 4.27
CA TYR A 58 5.40 -12.44 4.92
C TYR A 58 5.04 -11.61 6.15
N ILE A 59 3.80 -11.12 6.17
CA ILE A 59 3.37 -10.22 7.25
C ILE A 59 3.58 -10.82 8.64
N PHE A 60 3.39 -12.12 8.81
CA PHE A 60 3.53 -12.79 10.10
C PHE A 60 4.99 -13.11 10.48
N ASP A 61 5.95 -12.70 9.67
CA ASP A 61 7.37 -12.74 10.03
C ASP A 61 7.86 -11.43 10.66
N HIS A 62 7.04 -10.37 10.65
CA HIS A 62 7.34 -9.13 11.36
C HIS A 62 7.29 -9.34 12.87
N ASP A 63 8.07 -8.56 13.60
CA ASP A 63 7.97 -8.54 15.06
C ASP A 63 6.67 -7.87 15.54
N ASP A 64 6.32 -8.12 16.80
CA ASP A 64 5.08 -7.61 17.38
C ASP A 64 5.04 -6.08 17.40
N ALA A 65 6.18 -5.43 17.63
CA ALA A 65 6.26 -3.97 17.68
C ALA A 65 5.94 -3.36 16.30
N THR A 66 6.51 -3.91 15.24
CA THR A 66 6.22 -3.46 13.87
C THR A 66 4.75 -3.68 13.50
N LEU A 67 4.20 -4.85 13.83
CA LEU A 67 2.78 -5.14 13.60
C LEU A 67 1.87 -4.19 14.39
N ALA A 68 2.25 -3.87 15.63
CA ALA A 68 1.50 -2.95 16.48
C ALA A 68 1.45 -1.53 15.89
N ASP A 69 2.53 -1.06 15.28
CA ASP A 69 2.62 0.26 14.67
C ASP A 69 1.99 0.33 13.27
N MET A 70 1.96 -0.80 12.57
CA MET A 70 1.45 -0.90 11.20
C MET A 70 -0.04 -0.56 11.11
N MET A 71 -0.85 -1.03 12.06
CA MET A 71 -2.29 -0.80 12.05
C MET A 71 -2.67 0.66 12.33
N PRO A 72 -2.11 1.35 13.34
CA PRO A 72 -2.37 2.78 13.54
C PRO A 72 -1.98 3.65 12.34
N PHE A 73 -0.84 3.38 11.71
CA PHE A 73 -0.44 4.10 10.50
C PHE A 73 -1.45 3.86 9.36
N SER A 74 -1.84 2.61 9.13
CA SER A 74 -2.86 2.26 8.13
C SER A 74 -4.21 2.93 8.40
N LYS A 75 -4.62 3.02 9.66
CA LYS A 75 -5.84 3.72 10.06
C LYS A 75 -5.79 5.19 9.67
N ARG A 76 -4.68 5.86 9.92
CA ARG A 76 -4.50 7.29 9.56
C ARG A 76 -4.58 7.49 8.05
N VAL A 77 -3.96 6.59 7.28
CA VAL A 77 -4.04 6.61 5.82
C VAL A 77 -5.48 6.36 5.34
N ALA A 78 -6.16 5.36 5.91
CA ALA A 78 -7.55 5.06 5.59
C ALA A 78 -8.48 6.24 5.85
N LYS A 79 -8.29 6.96 6.97
CA LYS A 79 -9.09 8.15 7.28
C LYS A 79 -8.86 9.28 6.29
N ALA A 80 -7.63 9.51 5.86
CA ALA A 80 -7.33 10.47 4.80
C ALA A 80 -7.98 10.07 3.47
N LEU A 81 -7.94 8.79 3.15
CA LEU A 81 -8.55 8.23 1.95
C LEU A 81 -10.08 8.39 1.94
N GLU A 82 -10.75 8.08 3.07
CA GLU A 82 -12.20 8.29 3.24
C GLU A 82 -12.61 9.74 3.03
N ALA A 83 -11.77 10.67 3.44
CA ALA A 83 -12.06 12.11 3.32
C ALA A 83 -12.07 12.59 1.86
N VAL A 84 -11.45 11.85 0.93
CA VAL A 84 -11.28 12.26 -0.46
C VAL A 84 -12.11 11.41 -1.41
N VAL A 85 -12.16 10.10 -1.20
CA VAL A 85 -12.87 9.16 -2.09
C VAL A 85 -14.17 8.71 -1.43
N PRO A 86 -15.34 9.13 -1.96
CA PRO A 86 -16.63 8.69 -1.43
C PRO A 86 -16.76 7.17 -1.51
N CYS A 87 -17.07 6.53 -0.39
CA CYS A 87 -17.22 5.08 -0.32
C CYS A 87 -18.00 4.65 0.92
N GLY A 88 -18.48 3.42 0.92
CA GLY A 88 -19.14 2.82 2.07
C GLY A 88 -18.14 2.54 3.20
N ARG A 89 -16.97 2.04 2.86
CA ARG A 89 -15.84 1.81 3.78
C ARG A 89 -14.55 1.54 3.03
N ILE A 90 -13.44 1.62 3.76
CA ILE A 90 -12.15 1.14 3.28
C ILE A 90 -12.01 -0.32 3.69
N CYS A 91 -11.84 -1.19 2.71
CA CYS A 91 -11.51 -2.59 2.95
C CYS A 91 -9.99 -2.80 2.91
N MET A 92 -9.53 -3.78 3.67
CA MET A 92 -8.11 -4.06 3.84
C MET A 92 -7.80 -5.51 3.52
N ALA A 93 -6.70 -5.76 2.83
CA ALA A 93 -6.16 -7.10 2.63
C ALA A 93 -4.64 -7.09 2.61
N VAL A 94 -4.04 -8.21 3.02
CA VAL A 94 -2.61 -8.48 2.87
C VAL A 94 -2.50 -9.80 2.10
N ILE A 95 -1.90 -9.76 0.91
CA ILE A 95 -1.83 -10.92 0.02
C ILE A 95 -0.37 -11.32 -0.20
N GLY A 96 0.43 -10.48 -0.88
CA GLY A 96 1.85 -10.70 -1.04
C GLY A 96 2.25 -11.87 -1.92
N LEU A 97 1.39 -12.31 -2.84
CA LEU A 97 1.69 -13.44 -3.72
C LEU A 97 2.55 -13.06 -4.93
N ASP A 98 2.51 -11.78 -5.34
CA ASP A 98 3.26 -11.29 -6.50
C ASP A 98 4.56 -10.59 -6.09
N VAL A 99 4.51 -9.67 -5.13
CA VAL A 99 5.68 -8.93 -4.66
C VAL A 99 6.08 -9.44 -3.27
N PRO A 100 7.31 -9.95 -3.09
CA PRO A 100 7.78 -10.52 -1.81
C PRO A 100 8.22 -9.44 -0.82
N HIS A 101 7.36 -8.51 -0.53
CA HIS A 101 7.51 -7.42 0.41
C HIS A 101 6.13 -7.12 1.00
N THR A 102 5.97 -7.24 2.30
CA THR A 102 4.69 -6.99 2.97
C THR A 102 4.06 -5.69 2.50
N HIS A 103 2.81 -5.75 2.09
CA HIS A 103 2.03 -4.56 1.78
C HIS A 103 0.57 -4.76 2.10
N ILE A 104 -0.04 -3.74 2.67
CA ILE A 104 -1.45 -3.70 3.00
C ILE A 104 -2.19 -2.97 1.88
N HIS A 105 -3.16 -3.63 1.27
CA HIS A 105 -4.08 -3.01 0.33
C HIS A 105 -5.19 -2.30 1.10
N LEU A 106 -5.39 -1.01 0.84
CA LEU A 106 -6.53 -0.24 1.32
C LEU A 106 -7.36 0.16 0.11
N MET A 107 -8.62 -0.24 0.07
CA MET A 107 -9.47 -0.05 -1.10
C MET A 107 -10.84 0.54 -0.71
N PRO A 108 -11.19 1.74 -1.21
CA PRO A 108 -12.54 2.27 -1.06
C PRO A 108 -13.56 1.35 -1.75
N THR A 109 -14.56 0.89 -1.01
CA THR A 109 -15.52 -0.09 -1.51
C THR A 109 -16.94 0.26 -1.09
N ASN A 110 -17.91 -0.13 -1.92
CA ASN A 110 -19.34 0.04 -1.66
C ASN A 110 -20.08 -1.30 -1.61
N LYS A 111 -19.54 -2.31 -2.31
CA LYS A 111 -20.15 -3.65 -2.41
C LYS A 111 -19.05 -4.70 -2.57
N MET A 112 -19.37 -5.95 -2.29
CA MET A 112 -18.41 -7.06 -2.35
C MET A 112 -17.70 -7.17 -3.70
N SER A 113 -18.37 -6.92 -4.80
CA SER A 113 -17.78 -7.02 -6.13
C SER A 113 -16.71 -5.95 -6.42
N ASP A 114 -16.67 -4.88 -5.64
CA ASP A 114 -15.60 -3.87 -5.74
C ASP A 114 -14.28 -4.43 -5.23
N PHE A 115 -14.31 -5.33 -4.24
CA PHE A 115 -13.13 -5.96 -3.66
C PHE A 115 -12.77 -7.23 -4.43
N ASN A 116 -12.32 -7.05 -5.66
CA ASN A 116 -11.93 -8.14 -6.54
C ASN A 116 -10.68 -7.74 -7.33
N PHE A 117 -9.57 -8.43 -7.08
CA PHE A 117 -8.27 -8.12 -7.69
C PHE A 117 -8.23 -8.39 -9.21
N LYS A 118 -9.28 -8.93 -9.80
CA LYS A 118 -9.45 -9.01 -11.25
C LYS A 118 -10.00 -7.72 -11.86
N ASN A 119 -10.53 -6.82 -11.02
CA ASN A 119 -11.02 -5.52 -11.48
C ASN A 119 -9.85 -4.61 -11.80
N SER A 120 -10.11 -3.63 -12.65
CA SER A 120 -9.16 -2.59 -13.02
C SER A 120 -9.86 -1.24 -13.10
N PHE A 121 -9.22 -0.21 -12.58
CA PHE A 121 -9.68 1.16 -12.65
C PHE A 121 -8.56 2.04 -13.23
N PRO A 122 -8.45 2.10 -14.57
CA PRO A 122 -7.37 2.85 -15.21
C PRO A 122 -7.45 4.35 -14.89
N MET A 123 -6.31 4.94 -14.54
CA MET A 123 -6.18 6.37 -14.28
C MET A 123 -4.93 6.90 -14.99
N SER A 124 -5.02 8.14 -15.49
CA SER A 124 -3.86 8.84 -16.06
C SER A 124 -2.86 9.20 -14.94
N SER A 125 -1.62 9.47 -15.33
CA SER A 125 -0.61 9.95 -14.38
C SER A 125 -1.00 11.26 -13.72
N GLU A 126 -1.67 12.15 -14.44
CA GLU A 126 -2.18 13.41 -13.90
C GLU A 126 -3.27 13.18 -12.84
N GLU A 127 -4.23 12.31 -13.14
CA GLU A 127 -5.28 11.93 -12.19
C GLU A 127 -4.70 11.28 -10.93
N MET A 128 -3.70 10.42 -11.08
CA MET A 128 -3.00 9.78 -9.96
C MET A 128 -2.26 10.81 -9.11
N THR A 129 -1.57 11.74 -9.74
CA THR A 129 -0.86 12.82 -9.04
C THR A 129 -1.81 13.69 -8.24
N GLU A 130 -2.93 14.10 -8.83
CA GLU A 130 -3.94 14.92 -8.16
C GLU A 130 -4.60 14.17 -7.00
N LEU A 131 -4.94 12.91 -7.20
CA LEU A 131 -5.55 12.07 -6.17
C LEU A 131 -4.61 11.87 -4.98
N ALA A 132 -3.36 11.53 -5.24
CA ALA A 132 -2.37 11.37 -4.17
C ALA A 132 -2.16 12.65 -3.37
N ALA A 133 -2.07 13.79 -4.05
CA ALA A 133 -1.93 15.09 -3.39
C ALA A 133 -3.15 15.42 -2.52
N ALA A 134 -4.36 15.15 -3.00
CA ALA A 134 -5.59 15.39 -2.24
C ALA A 134 -5.65 14.53 -0.98
N ILE A 135 -5.29 13.25 -1.07
CA ILE A 135 -5.26 12.34 0.07
C ILE A 135 -4.16 12.75 1.06
N ALA A 136 -2.96 13.08 0.55
CA ALA A 136 -1.84 13.53 1.38
C ALA A 136 -2.21 14.78 2.19
N ALA A 137 -2.97 15.70 1.63
CA ALA A 137 -3.42 16.91 2.31
C ALA A 137 -4.36 16.62 3.50
N LYS A 138 -4.99 15.45 3.54
CA LYS A 138 -5.91 15.02 4.61
C LYS A 138 -5.23 14.11 5.64
N PHE A 139 -4.00 13.70 5.40
CA PHE A 139 -3.26 12.85 6.33
C PHE A 139 -2.85 13.64 7.58
N GLN A 140 -3.14 13.05 8.75
CA GLN A 140 -2.81 13.62 10.05
C GLN A 140 -2.07 12.62 10.93
#